data_64c32928576905a0eb6d1b36de4a8ece
#
_entry.id   64c32928576905a0eb6d1b36de4a8ece
#
_cell.length_a   1.000
_cell.length_b   1.000
_cell.length_c   1.000
_cell.angle_alpha   90.00
_cell.angle_beta   90.00
_cell.angle_gamma   90.00
#
_symmetry.space_group_name_H-M   'P 1'
#
loop_
_entity.id
_entity.type
_entity.pdbx_description
1 polymer ?
#
loop_
_entity_poly.entity_id
_entity_poly.type
_entity_poly.pdbx_seq_one_letter_code
_entity_poly.pdbx_strand_id
1 'polypeptide(L)'
;MKDEEDLQRLRHHVEAALEYSGGTHGIEDIAEGLKTGRFQLWPADDSVVVTEIIIYPRLKNLHFFLAGGNLDELRLMRPLIEAWGKQIGCTRVTLAGRKGWAKTFLADEGYAPKWHILSKELI
;
A
#
# COMPACT_ATOMS: atom_id res chain seq x y z
N MET A 1 8.07 -18.58 7.44
CA MET A 1 8.74 -17.29 7.23
C MET A 1 7.93 -16.18 7.88
N LYS A 2 8.58 -15.12 8.30
CA LYS A 2 7.91 -14.03 9.05
C LYS A 2 6.80 -13.37 8.27
N ASP A 3 7.00 -13.10 6.98
CA ASP A 3 5.96 -12.49 6.14
C ASP A 3 4.71 -13.37 6.05
N GLU A 4 4.88 -14.68 5.97
CA GLU A 4 3.75 -15.60 5.92
C GLU A 4 2.95 -15.56 7.22
N GLU A 5 3.65 -15.55 8.35
CA GLU A 5 3.02 -15.48 9.66
C GLU A 5 2.27 -14.17 9.86
N ASP A 6 2.92 -13.04 9.50
CA ASP A 6 2.30 -11.72 9.62
C ASP A 6 1.11 -11.58 8.67
N LEU A 7 1.22 -12.08 7.43
CA LEU A 7 0.13 -12.06 6.48
C LEU A 7 -1.07 -12.85 6.99
N GLN A 8 -0.82 -14.02 7.58
CA GLN A 8 -1.90 -14.84 8.14
C GLN A 8 -2.57 -14.15 9.32
N ARG A 9 -1.78 -13.56 10.22
CA ARG A 9 -2.29 -12.85 11.39
C ARG A 9 -3.13 -11.64 11.01
N LEU A 10 -2.72 -10.91 9.97
CA LEU A 10 -3.36 -9.67 9.54
C LEU A 10 -4.22 -9.84 8.29
N ARG A 11 -4.49 -11.09 7.92
CA ARG A 11 -5.24 -11.43 6.70
C ARG A 11 -6.56 -10.69 6.57
N HIS A 12 -7.31 -10.56 7.66
CA HIS A 12 -8.61 -9.88 7.66
C HIS A 12 -8.48 -8.40 7.22
N HIS A 13 -7.40 -7.72 7.61
CA HIS A 13 -7.16 -6.34 7.17
C HIS A 13 -6.76 -6.28 5.70
N VAL A 14 -5.95 -7.22 5.24
CA VAL A 14 -5.54 -7.29 3.84
C VAL A 14 -6.75 -7.56 2.95
N GLU A 15 -7.58 -8.52 3.32
CA GLU A 15 -8.78 -8.87 2.55
C GLU A 15 -9.76 -7.71 2.49
N ALA A 16 -9.96 -6.99 3.61
CA ALA A 16 -10.82 -5.82 3.64
C ALA A 16 -10.30 -4.72 2.69
N ALA A 17 -8.99 -4.49 2.69
CA ALA A 17 -8.38 -3.50 1.80
C ALA A 17 -8.49 -3.92 0.33
N LEU A 18 -8.39 -5.22 0.04
CA LEU A 18 -8.48 -5.75 -1.32
C LEU A 18 -9.87 -5.51 -1.95
N GLU A 19 -10.91 -5.34 -1.15
CA GLU A 19 -12.24 -5.01 -1.67
C GLU A 19 -12.23 -3.71 -2.47
N TYR A 20 -11.26 -2.83 -2.22
CA TYR A 20 -11.13 -1.55 -2.90
C TYR A 20 -10.05 -1.55 -3.99
N SER A 21 -9.53 -2.72 -4.35
CA SER A 21 -8.49 -2.85 -5.39
C SER A 21 -9.06 -2.95 -6.80
N GLY A 22 -10.37 -2.93 -6.94
CA GLY A 22 -11.01 -3.06 -8.25
C GLY A 22 -11.01 -4.49 -8.80
N GLY A 23 -10.88 -5.49 -7.94
CA GLY A 23 -10.91 -6.89 -8.35
C GLY A 23 -9.63 -7.37 -9.03
N THR A 24 -8.53 -6.66 -8.87
CA THR A 24 -7.28 -6.97 -9.57
C THR A 24 -6.46 -8.06 -8.89
N HIS A 25 -6.61 -8.21 -7.57
CA HIS A 25 -5.77 -9.11 -6.77
C HIS A 25 -6.58 -9.84 -5.71
N GLY A 26 -6.22 -11.09 -5.44
CA GLY A 26 -6.67 -11.84 -4.28
C GLY A 26 -5.54 -11.98 -3.29
N ILE A 27 -5.83 -12.59 -2.14
CA ILE A 27 -4.83 -12.79 -1.09
C ILE A 27 -3.65 -13.66 -1.57
N GLU A 28 -3.91 -14.60 -2.46
CA GLU A 28 -2.87 -15.47 -3.02
C GLU A 28 -1.85 -14.66 -3.84
N ASP A 29 -2.33 -13.63 -4.51
CA ASP A 29 -1.47 -12.76 -5.32
C ASP A 29 -0.57 -11.91 -4.44
N ILE A 30 -1.07 -11.50 -3.28
CA ILE A 30 -0.25 -10.79 -2.30
C ILE A 30 0.84 -11.72 -1.76
N ALA A 31 0.47 -12.94 -1.38
CA ALA A 31 1.43 -13.92 -0.89
C ALA A 31 2.52 -14.20 -1.92
N GLU A 32 2.14 -14.37 -3.19
CA GLU A 32 3.10 -14.61 -4.26
C GLU A 32 4.01 -13.39 -4.47
N GLY A 33 3.46 -12.20 -4.47
CA GLY A 33 4.23 -10.97 -4.64
C GLY A 33 5.24 -10.75 -3.51
N LEU A 34 4.91 -11.18 -2.28
CA LEU A 34 5.85 -11.12 -1.17
C LEU A 34 7.03 -12.09 -1.38
N LYS A 35 6.75 -13.28 -1.91
CA LYS A 35 7.79 -14.26 -2.18
C LYS A 35 8.75 -13.80 -3.27
N THR A 36 8.24 -13.15 -4.30
CA THR A 36 9.06 -12.68 -5.43
C THR A 36 9.74 -11.34 -5.18
N GLY A 37 9.39 -10.67 -4.08
CA GLY A 37 9.92 -9.33 -3.79
C GLY A 37 9.19 -8.20 -4.51
N ARG A 38 8.13 -8.50 -5.24
CA ARG A 38 7.30 -7.47 -5.88
C ARG A 38 6.61 -6.58 -4.87
N PHE A 39 6.12 -7.20 -3.78
CA PHE A 39 5.48 -6.49 -2.68
C PHE A 39 6.32 -6.54 -1.43
N GLN A 40 6.16 -5.54 -0.58
CA GLN A 40 6.73 -5.50 0.76
C GLN A 40 5.61 -5.45 1.78
N LEU A 41 5.72 -6.23 2.83
CA LEU A 41 4.75 -6.27 3.92
C LEU A 41 5.26 -5.50 5.12
N TRP A 42 4.45 -4.60 5.64
CA TRP A 42 4.76 -3.78 6.80
C TRP A 42 3.70 -4.06 7.87
N PRO A 43 4.01 -4.93 8.84
CA PRO A 43 3.03 -5.28 9.87
C PRO A 43 3.16 -4.40 11.10
N ALA A 44 2.04 -4.20 11.79
CA ALA A 44 1.98 -3.62 13.12
C ALA A 44 1.10 -4.53 13.99
N ASP A 45 0.80 -4.13 15.21
CA ASP A 45 0.01 -4.97 16.11
C ASP A 45 -1.38 -5.26 15.54
N ASP A 46 -2.05 -4.22 15.01
CA ASP A 46 -3.40 -4.35 14.46
C ASP A 46 -3.55 -3.58 13.14
N SER A 47 -2.49 -3.57 12.35
CA SER A 47 -2.49 -2.86 11.07
C SER A 47 -1.50 -3.49 10.13
N VAL A 48 -1.70 -3.25 8.84
CA VAL A 48 -0.82 -3.75 7.80
C VAL A 48 -0.79 -2.78 6.63
N VAL A 49 0.39 -2.62 6.05
CA VAL A 49 0.58 -1.89 4.81
C VAL A 49 1.30 -2.82 3.83
N VAL A 50 0.86 -2.80 2.59
CA VAL A 50 1.55 -3.49 1.49
C VAL A 50 1.99 -2.43 0.49
N THR A 51 3.26 -2.42 0.19
CA THR A 51 3.85 -1.49 -0.78
C THR A 51 4.40 -2.23 -1.98
N GLU A 52 4.61 -1.50 -3.06
CA GLU A 52 5.37 -1.97 -4.19
C GLU A 52 6.24 -0.82 -4.72
N ILE A 53 7.37 -1.18 -5.30
CA ILE A 53 8.25 -0.20 -5.93
C ILE A 53 7.99 -0.23 -7.42
N ILE A 54 7.59 0.91 -7.98
CA ILE A 54 7.33 1.03 -9.40
C ILE A 54 8.46 1.81 -10.03
N ILE A 55 9.16 1.18 -10.97
CA ILE A 55 10.30 1.80 -11.64
C ILE A 55 9.83 2.34 -12.99
N TYR A 56 9.77 3.66 -13.08
CA TYR A 56 9.49 4.35 -14.34
C TYR A 56 10.81 4.75 -15.00
N PRO A 57 10.80 5.08 -16.30
CA PRO A 57 12.06 5.50 -16.98
C PRO A 57 12.75 6.68 -16.31
N ARG A 58 12.01 7.58 -15.69
CA ARG A 58 12.58 8.82 -15.13
C ARG A 58 12.55 8.93 -13.62
N LEU A 59 11.90 7.99 -12.93
CA LEU A 59 11.87 8.02 -11.46
C LEU A 59 11.46 6.67 -10.91
N LYS A 60 11.76 6.50 -9.62
CA LYS A 60 11.35 5.33 -8.85
C LYS A 60 10.26 5.78 -7.88
N ASN A 61 9.17 5.05 -7.83
CA ASN A 61 7.97 5.41 -7.06
C ASN A 61 7.68 4.37 -5.98
N LEU A 62 7.50 4.82 -4.77
CA LEU A 62 7.00 4.00 -3.67
C LEU A 62 5.48 4.06 -3.72
N HIS A 63 4.83 2.93 -3.96
CA HIS A 63 3.37 2.88 -4.05
C HIS A 63 2.79 2.14 -2.86
N PHE A 64 1.94 2.83 -2.08
CA PHE A 64 1.15 2.19 -1.04
C PHE A 64 -0.04 1.51 -1.71
N PHE A 65 0.07 0.20 -1.88
CA PHE A 65 -0.94 -0.57 -2.59
C PHE A 65 -2.15 -0.89 -1.71
N LEU A 66 -1.91 -1.36 -0.50
CA LEU A 66 -2.96 -1.68 0.47
C LEU A 66 -2.58 -1.13 1.84
N ALA A 67 -3.58 -0.69 2.59
CA ALA A 67 -3.42 -0.30 3.98
C ALA A 67 -4.71 -0.61 4.72
N GLY A 68 -4.61 -1.21 5.89
CA GLY A 68 -5.77 -1.56 6.68
C GLY A 68 -5.43 -1.68 8.16
N GLY A 69 -6.42 -1.43 9.00
CA GLY A 69 -6.29 -1.57 10.43
C GLY A 69 -6.50 -0.26 11.18
N ASN A 70 -5.76 -0.08 12.26
CA ASN A 70 -5.86 1.06 13.16
C ASN A 70 -5.22 2.31 12.54
N LEU A 71 -5.99 3.39 12.44
CA LEU A 71 -5.54 4.62 11.79
C LEU A 71 -4.34 5.25 12.49
N ASP A 72 -4.30 5.22 13.82
CA ASP A 72 -3.17 5.79 14.58
C ASP A 72 -1.88 5.01 14.30
N GLU A 73 -1.97 3.68 14.20
CA GLU A 73 -0.81 2.87 13.84
C GLU A 73 -0.34 3.18 12.42
N LEU A 74 -1.27 3.29 11.48
CA LEU A 74 -0.95 3.61 10.09
C LEU A 74 -0.25 4.97 9.98
N ARG A 75 -0.70 5.93 10.78
CA ARG A 75 -0.09 7.25 10.82
C ARG A 75 1.36 7.19 11.27
N LEU A 76 1.66 6.35 12.26
CA LEU A 76 3.03 6.19 12.76
C LEU A 76 3.91 5.38 11.81
N MET A 77 3.32 4.45 11.07
CA MET A 77 4.05 3.59 10.12
C MET A 77 4.51 4.36 8.89
N ARG A 78 3.68 5.27 8.41
CA ARG A 78 3.90 5.97 7.13
C ARG A 78 5.29 6.62 7.02
N PRO A 79 5.75 7.43 8.00
CA PRO A 79 7.06 8.09 7.86
C PRO A 79 8.21 7.09 7.78
N LEU A 80 8.10 5.97 8.47
CA LEU A 80 9.15 4.94 8.47
C LEU A 80 9.22 4.26 7.10
N ILE A 81 8.07 3.99 6.49
CA ILE A 81 8.01 3.37 5.17
C ILE A 81 8.53 4.34 4.12
N GLU A 82 8.15 5.62 4.20
CA GLU A 82 8.65 6.64 3.28
C GLU A 82 10.17 6.83 3.40
N ALA A 83 10.69 6.81 4.62
CA ALA A 83 12.14 6.92 4.85
C ALA A 83 12.88 5.76 4.17
N TRP A 84 12.35 4.55 4.28
CA TRP A 84 12.91 3.40 3.59
C TRP A 84 12.87 3.57 2.08
N GLY A 85 11.73 4.02 1.54
CA GLY A 85 11.60 4.27 0.10
C GLY A 85 12.61 5.30 -0.40
N LYS A 86 12.78 6.38 0.34
CA LYS A 86 13.77 7.41 0.00
C LYS A 86 15.19 6.83 0.02
N GLN A 87 15.49 5.98 0.99
CA GLN A 87 16.81 5.37 1.13
C GLN A 87 17.15 4.50 -0.07
N ILE A 88 16.18 3.81 -0.66
CA ILE A 88 16.40 2.97 -1.83
C ILE A 88 16.23 3.71 -3.16
N GLY A 89 16.11 5.03 -3.13
CA GLY A 89 16.11 5.86 -4.33
C GLY A 89 14.75 6.30 -4.85
N CYS A 90 13.68 6.07 -4.10
CA CYS A 90 12.37 6.57 -4.51
C CYS A 90 12.30 8.09 -4.36
N THR A 91 11.75 8.77 -5.35
CA THR A 91 11.58 10.22 -5.33
C THR A 91 10.11 10.63 -5.33
N ARG A 92 9.21 9.68 -5.41
CA ARG A 92 7.76 9.91 -5.35
C ARG A 92 7.12 8.82 -4.52
N VAL A 93 6.06 9.17 -3.83
CA VAL A 93 5.19 8.22 -3.15
C VAL A 93 3.77 8.44 -3.66
N THR A 94 3.06 7.34 -3.91
CA THR A 94 1.66 7.39 -4.34
C THR A 94 0.84 6.45 -3.49
N LEU A 95 -0.46 6.72 -3.46
CA LEU A 95 -1.43 5.88 -2.77
C LEU A 95 -2.69 5.85 -3.60
N ALA A 96 -3.17 4.65 -3.90
CA ALA A 96 -4.43 4.46 -4.57
C ALA A 96 -5.41 3.89 -3.56
N GLY A 97 -6.59 4.48 -3.44
CA GLY A 97 -7.55 4.01 -2.47
C GLY A 97 -8.84 4.81 -2.52
N ARG A 98 -9.64 4.67 -1.47
CA ARG A 98 -10.91 5.36 -1.35
C ARG A 98 -10.70 6.86 -1.19
N LYS A 99 -11.67 7.64 -1.66
CA LYS A 99 -11.66 9.11 -1.50
C LYS A 99 -11.47 9.54 -0.05
N GLY A 100 -11.97 8.75 0.90
CA GLY A 100 -11.83 9.04 2.33
C GLY A 100 -10.40 9.23 2.79
N TRP A 101 -9.43 8.59 2.14
CA TRP A 101 -8.02 8.74 2.49
C TRP A 101 -7.53 10.18 2.33
N ALA A 102 -8.08 10.93 1.36
CA ALA A 102 -7.69 12.33 1.15
C ALA A 102 -8.13 13.24 2.30
N LYS A 103 -9.04 12.77 3.17
CA LYS A 103 -9.54 13.52 4.31
C LYS A 103 -8.92 13.09 5.63
N THR A 104 -7.93 12.19 5.59
CA THR A 104 -7.23 11.72 6.79
C THR A 104 -6.02 12.59 7.06
N PHE A 105 -5.17 12.13 8.00
CA PHE A 105 -3.89 12.77 8.30
C PHE A 105 -3.00 12.96 7.05
N LEU A 106 -3.26 12.23 5.97
CA LEU A 106 -2.45 12.31 4.76
C LEU A 106 -2.46 13.71 4.14
N ALA A 107 -3.59 14.41 4.23
CA ALA A 107 -3.68 15.79 3.72
C ALA A 107 -2.67 16.70 4.40
N ASP A 108 -2.50 16.54 5.73
CA ASP A 108 -1.56 17.35 6.50
C ASP A 108 -0.10 16.95 6.28
N GLU A 109 0.11 15.77 5.72
CA GLU A 109 1.44 15.20 5.51
C GLU A 109 1.94 15.39 4.07
N GLY A 110 1.28 16.25 3.31
CA GLY A 110 1.72 16.61 1.96
C GLY A 110 1.12 15.77 0.84
N TYR A 111 0.20 14.87 1.14
CA TYR A 111 -0.50 14.10 0.11
C TYR A 111 -1.65 14.92 -0.45
N ALA A 112 -1.81 14.87 -1.78
CA ALA A 112 -2.90 15.55 -2.46
C ALA A 112 -3.34 14.73 -3.66
N PRO A 113 -4.64 14.81 -4.05
CA PRO A 113 -5.10 14.18 -5.28
C PRO A 113 -4.37 14.78 -6.49
N LYS A 114 -3.82 13.94 -7.34
CA LYS A 114 -3.07 14.39 -8.54
C LYS A 114 -3.74 13.92 -9.83
N TRP A 115 -4.22 12.70 -9.85
CA TRP A 115 -4.73 12.08 -11.05
C TRP A 115 -6.04 11.40 -10.77
N HIS A 116 -6.84 11.24 -11.85
CA HIS A 116 -8.05 10.44 -11.81
C HIS A 116 -7.88 9.28 -12.78
N ILE A 117 -8.30 8.10 -12.35
CA ILE A 117 -8.33 6.92 -13.21
C ILE A 117 -9.76 6.71 -13.65
N LEU A 118 -9.98 6.71 -14.95
CA LEU A 118 -11.29 6.43 -15.53
C LEU A 118 -11.29 4.98 -16.00
N SER A 119 -12.33 4.24 -15.66
CA SER A 119 -12.41 2.82 -15.95
C SER A 119 -13.69 2.46 -16.66
N LYS A 120 -13.59 1.54 -17.61
CA LYS A 120 -14.72 0.98 -18.32
C LYS A 120 -14.49 -0.52 -18.49
N GLU A 121 -15.50 -1.31 -18.17
CA GLU A 121 -15.43 -2.74 -18.45
C GLU A 121 -15.54 -2.99 -19.95
N LEU A 122 -14.72 -3.88 -20.45
CA LEU A 122 -14.78 -4.32 -21.85
C LEU A 122 -15.50 -5.66 -21.90
N ILE A 123 -16.61 -5.72 -22.62
CA ILE A 123 -17.43 -6.91 -22.74
C ILE A 123 -17.65 -7.27 -24.21
#